data_bd06c92f1e6c10dd5e6fa947ad79f437
#
_entry.id   bd06c92f1e6c10dd5e6fa947ad79f437
#
_cell.length_a   1.000
_cell.length_b   1.000
_cell.length_c   1.000
_cell.angle_alpha   90.00
_cell.angle_beta   90.00
_cell.angle_gamma   90.00
#
_symmetry.space_group_name_H-M   'P 1'
#
loop_
_entity.id
_entity.type
_entity.pdbx_description
1 polymer ?
#
loop_
_entity_poly.entity_id
_entity_poly.type
_entity_poly.pdbx_seq_one_letter_code
_entity_poly.pdbx_strand_id
1 'polypeptide(L)'
;GIASDRAAQGRPDRKILLASGYGFASAITLCLALMLPPALPQLVLLGIAMFLVAGTTGPAGAMVANLTPAALHGSAFATLTLAHNLLGLAPGPIVTGRIADTVGLLDALRVLPVAAVIAALLFLAARRSYLADLEAVASQA
;
A
#
# COMPACT_ATOMS: atom_id res chain seq x y z
N GLY A 1 8.55 -0.72 -9.61
CA GLY A 1 9.34 -0.48 -10.78
C GLY A 1 9.44 -1.71 -11.66
N ILE A 2 10.63 -2.11 -12.02
CA ILE A 2 10.95 -3.12 -13.07
C ILE A 2 10.22 -4.46 -12.84
N ALA A 3 10.11 -4.95 -11.61
CA ALA A 3 9.41 -6.19 -11.29
C ALA A 3 7.89 -6.07 -11.54
N SER A 4 7.31 -4.94 -11.19
CA SER A 4 5.90 -4.63 -11.42
C SER A 4 5.58 -4.54 -12.92
N ASP A 5 6.47 -3.93 -13.71
CA ASP A 5 6.29 -3.76 -15.15
C ASP A 5 6.45 -5.08 -15.90
N ARG A 6 7.41 -5.92 -15.49
CA ARG A 6 7.56 -7.28 -16.03
C ARG A 6 6.37 -8.18 -15.73
N ALA A 7 5.85 -8.12 -14.50
CA ALA A 7 4.70 -8.93 -14.08
C ALA A 7 3.39 -8.45 -14.73
N ALA A 8 3.27 -7.17 -15.05
CA ALA A 8 2.09 -6.63 -15.70
C ALA A 8 1.96 -7.00 -17.19
N GLN A 9 3.07 -7.26 -17.90
CA GLN A 9 3.11 -7.69 -19.31
C GLN A 9 2.04 -7.02 -20.20
N GLY A 10 1.91 -5.69 -20.12
CA GLY A 10 0.94 -4.91 -20.89
C GLY A 10 -0.52 -4.95 -20.36
N ARG A 11 -0.77 -5.61 -19.24
CA ARG A 11 -2.09 -5.62 -18.58
C ARG A 11 -2.09 -4.72 -17.35
N PRO A 12 -2.72 -3.54 -17.42
CA PRO A 12 -2.69 -2.57 -16.33
C PRO A 12 -3.40 -3.06 -15.06
N ASP A 13 -4.40 -3.93 -15.19
CA ASP A 13 -5.12 -4.54 -14.07
C ASP A 13 -4.24 -5.44 -13.18
N ARG A 14 -3.18 -6.04 -13.75
CA ARG A 14 -2.24 -6.85 -12.99
C ARG A 14 -1.42 -6.03 -11.98
N LYS A 15 -1.17 -4.75 -12.25
CA LYS A 15 -0.49 -3.86 -11.29
C LYS A 15 -1.28 -3.70 -9.99
N ILE A 16 -2.61 -3.59 -10.11
CA ILE A 16 -3.51 -3.52 -8.95
C ILE A 16 -3.52 -4.83 -8.17
N LEU A 17 -3.60 -5.96 -8.88
CA LEU A 17 -3.52 -7.27 -8.22
C LEU A 17 -2.20 -7.48 -7.48
N LEU A 18 -1.09 -7.01 -8.05
CA LEU A 18 0.21 -7.03 -7.38
C LEU A 18 0.22 -6.17 -6.12
N ALA A 19 -0.31 -4.93 -6.18
CA ALA A 19 -0.42 -4.06 -5.02
C ALA A 19 -1.26 -4.71 -3.92
N SER A 20 -2.42 -5.28 -4.27
CA SER A 20 -3.26 -6.02 -3.33
C SER A 20 -2.56 -7.25 -2.76
N GLY A 21 -1.85 -8.00 -3.61
CA GLY A 21 -1.06 -9.16 -3.19
C GLY A 21 0.03 -8.79 -2.18
N TYR A 22 0.78 -7.73 -2.42
CA TYR A 22 1.75 -7.19 -1.47
C TYR A 22 1.08 -6.74 -0.16
N GLY A 23 -0.10 -6.11 -0.24
CA GLY A 23 -0.87 -5.70 0.92
C GLY A 23 -1.29 -6.89 1.80
N PHE A 24 -1.87 -7.93 1.20
CA PHE A 24 -2.24 -9.14 1.94
C PHE A 24 -1.03 -9.90 2.48
N ALA A 25 0.03 -10.04 1.68
CA ALA A 25 1.25 -10.70 2.12
C ALA A 25 1.89 -9.95 3.30
N SER A 26 1.91 -8.61 3.26
CA SER A 26 2.41 -7.79 4.37
C SER A 26 1.56 -7.94 5.61
N ALA A 27 0.22 -7.99 5.48
CA ALA A 27 -0.68 -8.19 6.62
C ALA A 27 -0.44 -9.54 7.31
N ILE A 28 -0.33 -10.62 6.52
CA ILE A 28 -0.05 -11.96 7.04
C ILE A 28 1.33 -12.00 7.72
N THR A 29 2.38 -11.47 7.06
CA THR A 29 3.74 -11.48 7.59
C THR A 29 3.84 -10.65 8.86
N LEU A 30 3.17 -9.49 8.91
CA LEU A 30 3.14 -8.63 10.09
C LEU A 30 2.38 -9.29 11.24
N CYS A 31 1.25 -9.94 10.96
CA CYS A 31 0.50 -10.69 11.96
C CYS A 31 1.36 -11.80 12.58
N LEU A 32 2.04 -12.59 11.75
CA LEU A 32 2.95 -13.65 12.20
C LEU A 32 4.11 -13.08 13.03
N ALA A 33 4.71 -11.96 12.58
CA ALA A 33 5.80 -11.31 13.31
C ALA A 33 5.38 -10.88 14.72
N LEU A 34 4.17 -10.32 14.86
CA LEU A 34 3.65 -9.81 16.14
C LEU A 34 3.13 -10.91 17.08
N MET A 35 3.00 -12.14 16.58
CA MET A 35 2.70 -13.32 17.41
C MET A 35 3.95 -13.99 17.97
N LEU A 36 5.13 -13.71 17.42
CA LEU A 36 6.40 -14.28 17.89
C LEU A 36 6.94 -13.51 19.12
N PRO A 37 7.66 -14.20 20.01
CA PRO A 37 8.38 -13.53 21.08
C PRO A 37 9.47 -12.62 20.52
N PRO A 38 9.89 -11.58 21.28
CA PRO A 38 10.96 -10.66 20.87
C PRO A 38 12.28 -11.39 20.67
N ALA A 39 12.61 -11.70 19.43
CA ALA A 39 13.81 -12.44 19.04
C ALA A 39 14.15 -12.16 17.56
N LEU A 40 15.29 -12.66 17.10
CA LEU A 40 15.73 -12.49 15.70
C LEU A 40 14.68 -12.88 14.65
N PRO A 41 13.92 -14.00 14.78
CA PRO A 41 12.89 -14.35 13.82
C PRO A 41 11.78 -13.27 13.68
N GLN A 42 11.38 -12.65 14.80
CA GLN A 42 10.42 -11.54 14.78
C GLN A 42 10.95 -10.35 13.96
N LEU A 43 12.21 -9.96 14.19
CA LEU A 43 12.84 -8.85 13.47
C LEU A 43 12.94 -9.13 11.97
N VAL A 44 13.28 -10.34 11.59
CA VAL A 44 13.35 -10.76 10.18
C VAL A 44 11.98 -10.65 9.53
N LEU A 45 10.92 -11.16 10.17
CA LEU A 45 9.55 -11.06 9.64
C LEU A 45 9.06 -9.61 9.56
N LEU A 46 9.39 -8.78 10.55
CA LEU A 46 9.09 -7.34 10.49
C LEU A 46 9.78 -6.68 9.29
N GLY A 47 11.05 -7.01 9.05
CA GLY A 47 11.80 -6.53 7.87
C GLY A 47 11.13 -6.95 6.55
N ILE A 48 10.71 -8.21 6.44
CA ILE A 48 9.99 -8.71 5.27
C ILE A 48 8.64 -7.98 5.11
N ALA A 49 7.88 -7.80 6.19
CA ALA A 49 6.62 -7.07 6.15
C ALA A 49 6.81 -5.63 5.65
N MET A 50 7.82 -4.90 6.15
CA MET A 50 8.16 -3.55 5.71
C MET A 50 8.55 -3.52 4.23
N PHE A 51 9.32 -4.49 3.76
CA PHE A 51 9.68 -4.62 2.35
C PHE A 51 8.44 -4.83 1.47
N LEU A 52 7.50 -5.67 1.89
CA LEU A 52 6.24 -5.91 1.18
C LEU A 52 5.36 -4.65 1.13
N VAL A 53 5.26 -3.91 2.24
CA VAL A 53 4.55 -2.62 2.28
C VAL A 53 5.18 -1.63 1.30
N ALA A 54 6.50 -1.48 1.30
CA ALA A 54 7.21 -0.62 0.36
C ALA A 54 6.97 -1.03 -1.11
N GLY A 55 6.76 -2.32 -1.37
CA GLY A 55 6.42 -2.86 -2.69
C GLY A 55 5.12 -2.32 -3.28
N THR A 56 4.18 -1.81 -2.46
CA THR A 56 2.91 -1.24 -2.93
C THR A 56 3.06 0.13 -3.56
N THR A 57 4.12 0.88 -3.25
CA THR A 57 4.33 2.26 -3.72
C THR A 57 4.55 2.34 -5.23
N GLY A 58 5.26 1.37 -5.81
CA GLY A 58 5.51 1.29 -7.25
C GLY A 58 4.22 1.18 -8.07
N PRO A 59 3.37 0.17 -7.83
CA PRO A 59 2.08 0.05 -8.48
C PRO A 59 1.16 1.27 -8.27
N ALA A 60 1.10 1.81 -7.05
CA ALA A 60 0.29 3.00 -6.75
C ALA A 60 0.74 4.22 -7.57
N GLY A 61 2.04 4.49 -7.63
CA GLY A 61 2.59 5.56 -8.47
C GLY A 61 2.33 5.34 -9.96
N ALA A 62 2.45 4.10 -10.45
CA ALA A 62 2.14 3.77 -11.84
C ALA A 62 0.67 4.00 -12.19
N MET A 63 -0.27 3.70 -11.27
CA MET A 63 -1.70 3.98 -11.46
C MET A 63 -1.95 5.48 -11.61
N VAL A 64 -1.35 6.30 -10.74
CA VAL A 64 -1.47 7.76 -10.84
C VAL A 64 -0.90 8.28 -12.17
N ALA A 65 0.28 7.81 -12.57
CA ALA A 65 0.88 8.21 -13.84
C ALA A 65 0.02 7.83 -15.05
N ASN A 66 -0.58 6.64 -15.05
CA ASN A 66 -1.41 6.15 -16.16
C ASN A 66 -2.74 6.91 -16.31
N LEU A 67 -3.30 7.43 -15.20
CA LEU A 67 -4.57 8.16 -15.19
C LEU A 67 -4.40 9.68 -15.34
N THR A 68 -3.16 10.17 -15.44
CA THR A 68 -2.88 11.60 -15.45
C THR A 68 -2.10 11.98 -16.72
N PRO A 69 -2.49 13.05 -17.45
CA PRO A 69 -1.69 13.57 -18.55
C PRO A 69 -0.27 13.95 -18.10
N ALA A 70 0.71 13.77 -18.97
CA ALA A 70 2.13 13.98 -18.65
C ALA A 70 2.43 15.39 -18.10
N ALA A 71 1.72 16.40 -18.59
CA ALA A 71 1.86 17.78 -18.12
C ALA A 71 1.47 17.99 -16.64
N LEU A 72 0.64 17.10 -16.10
CA LEU A 72 0.10 17.17 -14.73
C LEU A 72 0.72 16.16 -13.77
N HIS A 73 1.67 15.32 -14.21
CA HIS A 73 2.29 14.30 -13.36
C HIS A 73 2.85 14.89 -12.06
N GLY A 74 3.52 16.06 -12.12
CA GLY A 74 4.08 16.70 -10.93
C GLY A 74 3.04 16.99 -9.86
N SER A 75 1.92 17.61 -10.23
CA SER A 75 0.82 17.91 -9.31
C SER A 75 0.11 16.66 -8.81
N ALA A 76 -0.09 15.66 -9.67
CA ALA A 76 -0.71 14.39 -9.30
C ALA A 76 0.14 13.63 -8.25
N PHE A 77 1.45 13.55 -8.44
CA PHE A 77 2.35 12.94 -7.46
C PHE A 77 2.47 13.76 -6.17
N ALA A 78 2.43 15.09 -6.24
CA ALA A 78 2.38 15.94 -5.06
C ALA A 78 1.09 15.69 -4.24
N THR A 79 -0.05 15.55 -4.92
CA THR A 79 -1.34 15.21 -4.28
C THR A 79 -1.31 13.83 -3.66
N LEU A 80 -0.77 12.82 -4.36
CA LEU A 80 -0.59 11.46 -3.82
C LEU A 80 0.28 11.48 -2.55
N THR A 81 1.40 12.20 -2.59
CA THR A 81 2.31 12.33 -1.45
C THR A 81 1.63 13.05 -0.28
N LEU A 82 0.88 14.12 -0.55
CA LEU A 82 0.12 14.85 0.46
C LEU A 82 -0.93 13.95 1.12
N ALA A 83 -1.70 13.21 0.33
CA ALA A 83 -2.68 12.25 0.83
C ALA A 83 -2.02 11.16 1.69
N HIS A 84 -0.89 10.60 1.24
CA HIS A 84 -0.12 9.62 2.00
C HIS A 84 0.34 10.17 3.36
N ASN A 85 0.86 11.39 3.39
CA ASN A 85 1.31 12.02 4.63
C ASN A 85 0.15 12.36 5.57
N LEU A 86 -0.94 12.94 5.05
CA LEU A 86 -2.06 13.36 5.87
C LEU A 86 -2.91 12.19 6.39
N LEU A 87 -3.10 11.15 5.59
CA LEU A 87 -3.98 10.03 5.93
C LEU A 87 -3.22 8.84 6.56
N GLY A 88 -1.92 8.74 6.31
CA GLY A 88 -1.09 7.64 6.80
C GLY A 88 -0.04 8.07 7.81
N LEU A 89 0.95 8.82 7.35
CA LEU A 89 2.15 9.10 8.15
C LEU A 89 1.89 9.98 9.37
N ALA A 90 1.04 11.00 9.26
CA ALA A 90 0.76 11.90 10.36
C ALA A 90 -0.17 11.26 11.42
N PRO A 91 -1.34 10.67 11.08
CA PRO A 91 -2.23 10.08 12.07
C PRO A 91 -1.73 8.72 12.59
N GLY A 92 -0.95 7.96 11.82
CA GLY A 92 -0.49 6.63 12.19
C GLY A 92 0.16 6.56 13.57
N PRO A 93 1.25 7.29 13.83
CA PRO A 93 1.91 7.30 15.14
C PRO A 93 1.01 7.83 16.26
N ILE A 94 0.15 8.83 15.98
CA ILE A 94 -0.76 9.42 16.97
C ILE A 94 -1.79 8.38 17.43
N VAL A 95 -2.43 7.71 16.48
CA VAL A 95 -3.44 6.67 16.79
C VAL A 95 -2.79 5.49 17.51
N THR A 96 -1.65 5.00 16.98
CA THR A 96 -0.92 3.89 17.58
C THR A 96 -0.43 4.24 18.99
N GLY A 97 0.09 5.47 19.20
CA GLY A 97 0.53 5.94 20.50
C GLY A 97 -0.61 5.99 21.52
N ARG A 98 -1.77 6.53 21.16
CA ARG A 98 -2.94 6.57 22.04
C ARG A 98 -3.44 5.18 22.43
N ILE A 99 -3.44 4.23 21.49
CA ILE A 99 -3.80 2.85 21.79
C ILE A 99 -2.72 2.24 22.71
N ALA A 100 -1.44 2.50 22.45
CA ALA A 100 -0.33 2.00 23.26
C ALA A 100 -0.37 2.49 24.72
N ASP A 101 -0.82 3.73 24.94
CA ASP A 101 -0.97 4.28 26.28
C ASP A 101 -2.03 3.53 27.11
N THR A 102 -2.98 2.85 26.47
CA THR A 102 -4.08 2.12 27.15
C THR A 102 -3.82 0.63 27.28
N VAL A 103 -3.26 -0.02 26.25
CA VAL A 103 -3.11 -1.48 26.19
C VAL A 103 -1.66 -1.94 26.05
N GLY A 104 -0.71 -1.01 25.94
CA GLY A 104 0.70 -1.30 25.70
C GLY A 104 1.06 -1.31 24.23
N LEU A 105 2.36 -1.09 23.95
CA LEU A 105 2.85 -0.90 22.58
C LEU A 105 2.66 -2.13 21.70
N LEU A 106 2.93 -3.34 22.21
CA LEU A 106 2.82 -4.56 21.43
C LEU A 106 1.39 -4.83 20.97
N ASP A 107 0.42 -4.63 21.84
CA ASP A 107 -0.99 -4.84 21.52
C ASP A 107 -1.52 -3.74 20.58
N ALA A 108 -1.04 -2.50 20.73
CA ALA A 108 -1.31 -1.44 19.77
C ALA A 108 -0.79 -1.76 18.36
N LEU A 109 0.40 -2.32 18.25
CA LEU A 109 0.99 -2.73 16.97
C LEU A 109 0.22 -3.89 16.32
N ARG A 110 -0.45 -4.74 17.08
CA ARG A 110 -1.28 -5.84 16.56
C ARG A 110 -2.50 -5.36 15.76
N VAL A 111 -2.83 -4.08 15.81
CA VAL A 111 -3.87 -3.49 14.96
C VAL A 111 -3.38 -3.18 13.54
N LEU A 112 -2.06 -3.03 13.34
CA LEU A 112 -1.49 -2.65 12.04
C LEU A 112 -1.81 -3.63 10.88
N PRO A 113 -1.85 -4.97 11.05
CA PRO A 113 -2.28 -5.89 10.01
C PRO A 113 -3.67 -5.59 9.46
N VAL A 114 -4.58 -5.09 10.30
CA VAL A 114 -5.94 -4.69 9.86
C VAL A 114 -5.88 -3.54 8.86
N ALA A 115 -5.04 -2.55 9.11
CA ALA A 115 -4.84 -1.43 8.18
C ALA A 115 -4.27 -1.91 6.83
N ALA A 116 -3.34 -2.87 6.84
CA ALA A 116 -2.80 -3.46 5.62
C ALA A 116 -3.85 -4.25 4.82
N VAL A 117 -4.75 -4.98 5.51
CA VAL A 117 -5.89 -5.67 4.87
C VAL A 117 -6.85 -4.64 4.25
N ILE A 118 -7.20 -3.58 4.97
CA ILE A 118 -8.07 -2.52 4.44
C ILE A 118 -7.44 -1.90 3.19
N ALA A 119 -6.16 -1.58 3.20
CA ALA A 119 -5.44 -1.06 2.04
C ALA A 119 -5.49 -2.04 0.85
N ALA A 120 -5.27 -3.33 1.07
CA ALA A 120 -5.36 -4.36 0.03
C ALA A 120 -6.77 -4.46 -0.57
N LEU A 121 -7.82 -4.37 0.25
CA LEU A 121 -9.21 -4.36 -0.20
C LEU A 121 -9.55 -3.10 -0.99
N LEU A 122 -9.02 -1.94 -0.59
CA LEU A 122 -9.19 -0.70 -1.35
C LEU A 122 -8.54 -0.77 -2.73
N PHE A 123 -7.35 -1.38 -2.85
CA PHE A 123 -6.75 -1.66 -4.16
C PHE A 123 -7.63 -2.58 -5.02
N LEU A 124 -8.21 -3.63 -4.44
CA LEU A 124 -9.13 -4.51 -5.17
C LEU A 124 -10.41 -3.79 -5.60
N ALA A 125 -10.96 -2.92 -4.76
CA ALA A 125 -12.13 -2.11 -5.10
C ALA A 125 -11.81 -1.13 -6.24
N ALA A 126 -10.65 -0.47 -6.20
CA ALA A 126 -10.19 0.44 -7.26
C ALA A 126 -10.02 -0.26 -8.62
N ARG A 127 -9.78 -1.57 -8.65
CA ARG A 127 -9.67 -2.34 -9.90
C ARG A 127 -10.93 -2.23 -10.77
N ARG A 128 -12.11 -2.11 -10.15
CA ARG A 128 -13.39 -2.10 -10.87
C ARG A 128 -13.55 -0.84 -11.74
N SER A 129 -13.08 0.31 -11.26
CA SER A 129 -13.17 1.59 -11.97
C SER A 129 -11.94 1.86 -12.85
N TYR A 130 -10.78 1.34 -12.47
CA TYR A 130 -9.50 1.67 -13.11
C TYR A 130 -9.46 1.41 -14.63
N LEU A 131 -10.04 0.32 -15.11
CA LEU A 131 -10.07 0.01 -16.55
C LEU A 131 -10.98 0.98 -17.31
N ALA A 132 -12.13 1.32 -16.76
CA ALA A 132 -13.04 2.30 -17.35
C ALA A 132 -12.42 3.70 -17.39
N ASP A 133 -11.71 4.08 -16.32
CA ASP A 133 -11.02 5.36 -16.24
C ASP A 133 -9.87 5.45 -17.26
N LEU A 134 -9.12 4.35 -17.49
CA LEU A 134 -8.10 4.31 -18.54
C LEU A 134 -8.66 4.50 -19.94
N GLU A 135 -9.79 3.87 -20.25
CA GLU A 135 -10.47 4.04 -21.54
C GLU A 135 -10.96 5.49 -21.73
N ALA A 136 -11.47 6.10 -20.66
CA ALA A 136 -11.89 7.50 -20.67
C ALA A 136 -10.73 8.46 -20.93
N VAL A 137 -9.56 8.22 -20.34
CA VAL A 137 -8.35 9.02 -20.58
C VAL A 137 -7.85 8.83 -22.01
N ALA A 138 -7.85 7.60 -22.53
CA ALA A 138 -7.40 7.31 -23.89
C ALA A 138 -8.30 7.94 -24.97
N SER A 139 -9.59 8.14 -24.68
CA SER A 139 -10.53 8.79 -25.61
C SER A 139 -10.39 10.30 -25.68
N GLN A 140 -9.65 10.93 -24.73
CA GLN A 140 -9.44 12.37 -24.66
C GLN A 140 -8.07 12.82 -25.18
N ALA A 141 -7.20 11.87 -25.55
CA ALA A 141 -5.85 12.11 -26.06
C ALA A 141 -5.83 12.07 -27.60
#